data_fc8980ffb573d57c92214d923ab1ce93
#
_entry.id   fc8980ffb573d57c92214d923ab1ce93
#
_cell.length_a   1.000
_cell.length_b   1.000
_cell.length_c   1.000
_cell.angle_alpha   90.00
_cell.angle_beta   90.00
_cell.angle_gamma   90.00
#
_symmetry.space_group_name_H-M   'P 1'
#
loop_
_entity.id
_entity.type
_entity.pdbx_description
1 polymer ?
#
loop_
_entity_poly.entity_id
_entity_poly.type
_entity_poly.pdbx_seq_one_letter_code
_entity_poly.pdbx_strand_id
1 'polypeptide(L)'
;MPLVNFRPAPGINKEVTDYTGQGKWTDGDMVRFFQGSAQKIKGWEKFIPTTLVGAARDQHAYVALDGTRYNAVGTDRKLYVIEEGIAYDITPLRRTQARTNPFTTNATTSVLVSDSGHGCVAGSFVTFDSFSTIDGLDMNKEFEVTSVVNTAAYIVTHTGTASGSTSGGGGTGNMKYQINPGPEFSLPAFGWGTDTYGASTWNTPRSTSNVTLEARQWSLDNFGQILIATALNGGAFEWDPDDGVTTRATAIANAPTASRLSLVSTPDRHILFMGTEGTIGNTNTQDDLLLRFSSQEDRNTYQPTAENTAGSLRIADGSRIVAAERSRGQILVWTDTSLHALQFIGPPFTFGLRQLGQNCGIVGSHAGVDINGVSYWMSQDSFFLFDGSVKKLPCTVEQFIFNNINVTGAENAFAGHNGEFNEIMWFYPRTGSDQIN
;
A
#
# COMPACT_ATOMS: atom_id res chain seq x y z
N MET A 1 57.11 18.08 -7.60
CA MET A 1 56.35 17.17 -6.72
C MET A 1 55.85 16.03 -7.57
N PRO A 2 56.03 14.74 -7.18
CA PRO A 2 55.44 13.65 -7.92
C PRO A 2 53.90 13.73 -7.77
N LEU A 3 53.20 13.65 -8.87
CA LEU A 3 51.73 13.49 -8.88
C LEU A 3 51.37 12.12 -8.30
N VAL A 4 50.74 12.10 -7.14
CA VAL A 4 50.22 10.89 -6.56
C VAL A 4 48.77 10.70 -7.08
N ASN A 5 48.54 9.61 -7.78
CA ASN A 5 47.19 9.28 -8.24
C ASN A 5 46.39 8.70 -7.05
N PHE A 6 45.56 9.53 -6.45
CA PHE A 6 44.68 9.14 -5.36
C PHE A 6 43.34 8.67 -5.94
N ARG A 7 43.08 7.35 -5.87
CA ARG A 7 41.81 6.73 -6.26
C ARG A 7 41.25 5.98 -5.07
N PRO A 8 40.36 6.59 -4.29
CA PRO A 8 39.64 5.86 -3.23
C PRO A 8 38.85 4.70 -3.80
N ALA A 9 38.76 3.61 -3.06
CA ALA A 9 37.90 2.51 -3.44
C ALA A 9 36.43 2.95 -3.53
N PRO A 10 35.67 2.49 -4.55
CA PRO A 10 34.27 2.84 -4.69
C PRO A 10 33.44 2.30 -3.50
N GLY A 11 32.41 3.05 -3.13
CA GLY A 11 31.53 2.72 -2.01
C GLY A 11 31.82 3.56 -0.76
N ILE A 12 30.79 3.80 0.03
CA ILE A 12 30.86 4.50 1.31
C ILE A 12 30.99 3.48 2.42
N ASN A 13 31.91 3.68 3.36
CA ASN A 13 32.10 2.84 4.52
C ASN A 13 31.96 3.67 5.81
N LYS A 14 30.82 3.49 6.49
CA LYS A 14 30.48 4.14 7.77
C LYS A 14 30.83 3.28 9.00
N GLU A 15 31.32 2.06 8.79
CA GLU A 15 31.63 1.13 9.88
C GLU A 15 33.09 1.19 10.35
N VAL A 16 33.85 2.07 9.71
CA VAL A 16 35.26 2.30 10.07
C VAL A 16 35.44 3.74 10.55
N THR A 17 36.45 3.96 11.40
CA THR A 17 36.84 5.32 11.78
C THR A 17 37.57 6.01 10.62
N ASP A 18 37.59 7.33 10.59
CA ASP A 18 38.28 8.11 9.55
C ASP A 18 39.77 7.73 9.41
N TYR A 19 40.38 7.29 10.51
CA TYR A 19 41.78 6.83 10.50
C TYR A 19 41.93 5.46 9.83
N THR A 20 41.06 4.51 10.11
CA THR A 20 41.10 3.18 9.50
C THR A 20 40.49 3.14 8.09
N GLY A 21 39.75 4.18 7.73
CA GLY A 21 39.12 4.36 6.42
C GLY A 21 40.02 4.98 5.35
N GLN A 22 41.32 5.09 5.58
CA GLN A 22 42.26 5.64 4.59
C GLN A 22 42.15 4.92 3.22
N GLY A 23 41.98 5.71 2.16
CA GLY A 23 41.73 5.16 0.81
C GLY A 23 40.31 4.72 0.50
N LYS A 24 39.36 4.99 1.40
CA LYS A 24 37.92 4.75 1.22
C LYS A 24 37.16 6.06 1.36
N TRP A 25 35.93 6.07 0.87
CA TRP A 25 34.96 7.14 1.14
C TRP A 25 34.29 6.84 2.48
N THR A 26 34.39 7.76 3.44
CA THR A 26 33.76 7.59 4.78
C THR A 26 32.42 8.28 4.87
N ASP A 27 32.15 9.24 3.97
CA ASP A 27 30.87 9.94 3.86
C ASP A 27 30.57 10.34 2.42
N GLY A 28 29.29 10.56 2.12
CA GLY A 28 28.82 11.02 0.83
C GLY A 28 27.30 11.18 0.84
N ASP A 29 26.85 12.21 0.12
CA ASP A 29 25.44 12.50 -0.09
C ASP A 29 25.19 12.75 -1.58
N MET A 30 24.08 12.19 -2.10
CA MET A 30 23.69 12.29 -3.53
C MET A 30 24.80 11.83 -4.50
N VAL A 31 25.51 10.76 -4.13
CA VAL A 31 26.63 10.19 -4.91
C VAL A 31 26.36 8.73 -5.24
N ARG A 32 26.60 8.35 -6.49
CA ARG A 32 26.69 6.95 -6.94
C ARG A 32 28.13 6.62 -7.34
N PHE A 33 28.45 5.33 -7.32
CA PHE A 33 29.71 4.82 -7.83
C PHE A 33 29.45 4.04 -9.11
N PHE A 34 29.83 4.61 -10.24
CA PHE A 34 29.67 3.97 -11.54
C PHE A 34 31.03 3.75 -12.19
N GLN A 35 31.32 2.53 -12.64
CA GLN A 35 32.59 2.13 -13.22
C GLN A 35 33.83 2.51 -12.34
N GLY A 36 33.67 2.37 -11.02
CA GLY A 36 34.73 2.69 -10.06
C GLY A 36 34.94 4.17 -9.77
N SER A 37 34.14 5.07 -10.34
CA SER A 37 34.23 6.51 -10.13
C SER A 37 33.00 7.04 -9.41
N ALA A 38 33.21 7.97 -8.46
CA ALA A 38 32.12 8.68 -7.82
C ALA A 38 31.47 9.66 -8.79
N GLN A 39 30.17 9.62 -8.92
CA GLN A 39 29.35 10.49 -9.75
C GLN A 39 28.22 11.08 -8.94
N LYS A 40 27.85 12.33 -9.25
CA LYS A 40 26.70 12.97 -8.62
C LYS A 40 25.39 12.37 -9.13
N ILE A 41 24.49 11.98 -8.23
CA ILE A 41 23.12 11.63 -8.57
C ILE A 41 22.40 12.93 -8.95
N LYS A 42 21.78 12.95 -10.13
CA LYS A 42 20.92 14.07 -10.56
C LYS A 42 19.62 14.02 -9.76
N GLY A 43 18.88 15.13 -9.75
CA GLY A 43 17.57 15.20 -9.08
C GLY A 43 16.50 14.37 -9.78
N TRP A 44 15.32 14.32 -9.14
CA TRP A 44 14.10 13.66 -9.63
C TRP A 44 13.24 14.66 -10.40
N GLU A 45 12.61 14.20 -11.43
CA GLU A 45 11.61 14.95 -12.20
C GLU A 45 10.22 14.35 -11.96
N LYS A 46 9.18 15.20 -11.88
CA LYS A 46 7.81 14.71 -11.72
C LYS A 46 7.36 13.98 -12.97
N PHE A 47 6.87 12.75 -12.82
CA PHE A 47 6.32 11.95 -13.90
C PHE A 47 5.00 12.53 -14.42
N ILE A 48 4.16 13.06 -13.50
CA ILE A 48 2.89 13.71 -13.84
C ILE A 48 2.82 15.12 -13.23
N PRO A 49 2.15 16.09 -13.91
CA PRO A 49 2.02 17.44 -13.40
C PRO A 49 1.06 17.53 -12.21
N THR A 50 0.06 16.66 -12.13
CA THR A 50 -0.97 16.64 -11.10
C THR A 50 -0.44 16.02 -9.81
N THR A 51 -0.70 16.66 -8.67
CA THR A 51 -0.42 16.08 -7.35
C THR A 51 -1.56 15.15 -6.97
N LEU A 52 -1.24 13.90 -6.65
CA LEU A 52 -2.20 12.92 -6.14
C LEU A 52 -2.59 13.26 -4.69
N VAL A 53 -3.80 12.88 -4.29
CA VAL A 53 -4.25 13.03 -2.91
C VAL A 53 -3.74 11.84 -2.09
N GLY A 54 -2.98 12.14 -1.04
CA GLY A 54 -2.36 11.15 -0.17
C GLY A 54 -0.92 10.78 -0.57
N ALA A 55 -0.27 10.00 0.27
CA ALA A 55 1.07 9.46 0.02
C ALA A 55 0.98 8.17 -0.80
N ALA A 56 1.74 8.06 -1.89
CA ALA A 56 1.80 6.83 -2.69
C ALA A 56 2.34 5.66 -1.85
N ARG A 57 1.69 4.51 -1.96
CA ARG A 57 2.00 3.29 -1.20
C ARG A 57 2.35 2.11 -2.07
N ASP A 58 1.80 2.08 -3.27
CA ASP A 58 2.13 1.08 -4.27
C ASP A 58 1.93 1.66 -5.67
N GLN A 59 2.67 1.12 -6.62
CA GLN A 59 2.63 1.49 -8.02
C GLN A 59 2.78 0.26 -8.89
N HIS A 60 1.88 0.10 -9.86
CA HIS A 60 1.94 -0.99 -10.82
C HIS A 60 1.72 -0.50 -12.25
N ALA A 61 2.73 -0.70 -13.10
CA ALA A 61 2.66 -0.34 -14.51
C ALA A 61 2.40 -1.59 -15.36
N TYR A 62 1.40 -1.53 -16.23
CA TYR A 62 1.04 -2.63 -17.11
C TYR A 62 0.52 -2.13 -18.47
N VAL A 63 0.36 -3.06 -19.38
CA VAL A 63 -0.14 -2.79 -20.75
C VAL A 63 -1.42 -3.60 -20.96
N ALA A 64 -2.48 -2.93 -21.39
CA ALA A 64 -3.74 -3.57 -21.77
C ALA A 64 -3.62 -4.29 -23.13
N LEU A 65 -4.63 -5.08 -23.45
CA LEU A 65 -4.65 -5.88 -24.70
C LEU A 65 -4.67 -5.04 -25.96
N ASP A 66 -5.18 -3.82 -25.90
CA ASP A 66 -5.17 -2.84 -27.00
C ASP A 66 -3.83 -2.11 -27.17
N GLY A 67 -2.87 -2.34 -26.28
CA GLY A 67 -1.55 -1.71 -26.24
C GLY A 67 -1.48 -0.44 -25.44
N THR A 68 -2.57 0.02 -24.83
CA THR A 68 -2.59 1.18 -23.94
C THR A 68 -1.80 0.90 -22.66
N ARG A 69 -1.02 1.88 -22.22
CA ARG A 69 -0.17 1.77 -21.04
C ARG A 69 -0.82 2.46 -19.85
N TYR A 70 -1.01 1.70 -18.80
CA TYR A 70 -1.54 2.19 -17.55
C TYR A 70 -0.50 2.10 -16.44
N ASN A 71 -0.58 3.07 -15.53
CA ASN A 71 0.17 3.05 -14.28
C ASN A 71 -0.81 3.25 -13.13
N ALA A 72 -1.11 2.18 -12.40
CA ALA A 72 -1.94 2.24 -11.23
C ALA A 72 -1.14 2.74 -10.02
N VAL A 73 -1.72 3.62 -9.22
CA VAL A 73 -1.11 4.15 -7.99
C VAL A 73 -2.12 4.11 -6.85
N GLY A 74 -1.80 3.36 -5.81
CA GLY A 74 -2.54 3.35 -4.56
C GLY A 74 -1.91 4.32 -3.55
N THR A 75 -2.72 5.24 -3.00
CA THR A 75 -2.30 6.12 -1.90
C THR A 75 -2.97 5.69 -0.59
N ASP A 76 -2.56 6.23 0.54
CA ASP A 76 -3.25 6.03 1.82
C ASP A 76 -4.72 6.47 1.76
N ARG A 77 -5.10 7.33 0.80
CA ARG A 77 -6.40 7.94 0.70
C ARG A 77 -7.23 7.50 -0.50
N LYS A 78 -6.61 7.22 -1.66
CA LYS A 78 -7.29 6.99 -2.94
C LYS A 78 -6.55 5.96 -3.80
N LEU A 79 -7.26 5.47 -4.82
CA LEU A 79 -6.71 4.63 -5.89
C LEU A 79 -6.84 5.38 -7.22
N TYR A 80 -5.73 5.44 -7.96
CA TYR A 80 -5.64 6.12 -9.24
C TYR A 80 -5.17 5.18 -10.35
N VAL A 81 -5.58 5.50 -11.57
CA VAL A 81 -4.94 5.01 -12.80
C VAL A 81 -4.43 6.22 -13.57
N ILE A 82 -3.20 6.11 -14.10
CA ILE A 82 -2.57 7.15 -14.90
C ILE A 82 -2.49 6.63 -16.33
N GLU A 83 -3.09 7.37 -17.24
CA GLU A 83 -3.05 7.14 -18.68
C GLU A 83 -2.56 8.42 -19.35
N GLU A 84 -1.57 8.32 -20.25
CA GLU A 84 -1.00 9.45 -21.01
C GLU A 84 -0.60 10.67 -20.13
N GLY A 85 -0.19 10.42 -18.88
CA GLY A 85 0.21 11.47 -17.94
C GLY A 85 -0.94 12.16 -17.19
N ILE A 86 -2.17 11.71 -17.38
CA ILE A 86 -3.36 12.17 -16.66
C ILE A 86 -3.75 11.14 -15.60
N ALA A 87 -3.95 11.60 -14.37
CA ALA A 87 -4.40 10.75 -13.27
C ALA A 87 -5.92 10.77 -13.14
N TYR A 88 -6.53 9.59 -13.14
CA TYR A 88 -7.96 9.37 -12.96
C TYR A 88 -8.23 8.69 -11.63
N ASP A 89 -9.17 9.21 -10.87
CA ASP A 89 -9.60 8.65 -9.58
C ASP A 89 -10.54 7.47 -9.81
N ILE A 90 -10.02 6.26 -9.64
CA ILE A 90 -10.79 5.01 -9.72
C ILE A 90 -11.10 4.41 -8.34
N THR A 91 -10.97 5.19 -7.26
CA THR A 91 -11.23 4.71 -5.89
C THR A 91 -12.60 4.06 -5.77
N PRO A 92 -12.68 2.81 -5.27
CA PRO A 92 -13.93 2.08 -5.17
C PRO A 92 -14.98 2.79 -4.30
N LEU A 93 -16.25 2.62 -4.65
CA LEU A 93 -17.36 3.06 -3.81
C LEU A 93 -17.76 1.94 -2.87
N ARG A 94 -17.83 2.24 -1.58
CA ARG A 94 -18.37 1.31 -0.56
C ARG A 94 -19.89 1.39 -0.44
N ARG A 95 -20.49 2.53 -0.84
CA ARG A 95 -21.93 2.76 -0.73
C ARG A 95 -22.37 3.89 -1.65
N THR A 96 -23.55 3.72 -2.25
CA THR A 96 -24.32 4.80 -2.88
C THR A 96 -25.69 4.88 -2.20
N GLN A 97 -26.09 6.07 -1.79
CA GLN A 97 -27.34 6.28 -1.03
C GLN A 97 -28.09 7.52 -1.53
N ALA A 98 -29.35 7.34 -1.90
CA ALA A 98 -30.25 8.46 -2.17
C ALA A 98 -30.69 9.12 -0.85
N ARG A 99 -30.72 10.44 -0.80
CA ARG A 99 -31.19 11.22 0.35
C ARG A 99 -31.97 12.44 -0.12
N THR A 100 -32.93 12.84 0.73
CA THR A 100 -33.73 14.05 0.51
C THR A 100 -33.43 15.05 1.60
N ASN A 101 -33.08 16.26 1.18
CA ASN A 101 -32.78 17.41 2.06
C ASN A 101 -31.74 17.11 3.15
N PRO A 102 -30.54 16.54 2.79
CA PRO A 102 -29.58 16.13 3.79
C PRO A 102 -28.74 17.26 4.36
N PHE A 103 -28.73 18.44 3.73
CA PHE A 103 -27.78 19.50 4.06
C PHE A 103 -28.37 20.51 5.04
N THR A 104 -27.54 20.94 5.98
CA THR A 104 -27.82 22.06 6.90
C THR A 104 -26.67 23.05 6.85
N THR A 105 -26.99 24.31 6.61
CA THR A 105 -26.05 25.44 6.52
C THR A 105 -26.24 26.37 7.71
N ASN A 106 -25.26 27.23 7.99
CA ASN A 106 -25.29 28.20 9.08
C ASN A 106 -24.57 29.52 8.73
N ALA A 107 -24.69 29.97 7.48
CA ALA A 107 -24.02 31.17 6.96
C ALA A 107 -22.47 31.08 7.05
N THR A 108 -21.90 29.88 6.99
CA THR A 108 -20.48 29.63 6.95
C THR A 108 -20.12 28.75 5.76
N THR A 109 -18.82 28.35 5.66
CA THR A 109 -18.34 27.38 4.67
C THR A 109 -18.62 25.93 5.09
N SER A 110 -18.97 25.69 6.37
CA SER A 110 -19.24 24.37 6.90
C SER A 110 -20.67 23.94 6.62
N VAL A 111 -20.84 22.75 6.06
CA VAL A 111 -22.15 22.16 5.77
C VAL A 111 -22.28 20.87 6.54
N LEU A 112 -23.29 20.78 7.40
CA LEU A 112 -23.66 19.56 8.08
C LEU A 112 -24.43 18.66 7.12
N VAL A 113 -24.04 17.41 7.02
CA VAL A 113 -24.67 16.41 6.17
C VAL A 113 -25.31 15.34 7.06
N SER A 114 -26.61 15.11 6.91
CA SER A 114 -27.38 14.12 7.66
C SER A 114 -27.55 12.83 6.83
N ASP A 115 -26.91 11.77 7.24
CA ASP A 115 -27.07 10.43 6.66
C ASP A 115 -26.81 9.34 7.71
N SER A 116 -27.85 8.70 8.19
CA SER A 116 -27.73 7.63 9.20
C SER A 116 -26.93 6.43 8.66
N GLY A 117 -25.97 5.98 9.44
CA GLY A 117 -25.12 4.84 9.09
C GLY A 117 -24.15 5.16 7.94
N HIS A 118 -23.73 6.43 7.80
CA HIS A 118 -22.78 6.83 6.73
C HIS A 118 -21.42 6.13 6.81
N GLY A 119 -20.96 5.69 7.99
CA GLY A 119 -19.70 4.96 8.18
C GLY A 119 -18.45 5.72 7.77
N CYS A 120 -18.52 7.07 7.64
CA CYS A 120 -17.35 7.89 7.36
C CYS A 120 -16.46 8.07 8.58
N VAL A 121 -15.20 8.28 8.33
CA VAL A 121 -14.21 8.84 9.26
C VAL A 121 -13.77 10.22 8.74
N ALA A 122 -13.13 11.02 9.55
CA ALA A 122 -12.51 12.26 9.07
C ALA A 122 -11.52 11.92 7.96
N GLY A 123 -11.53 12.71 6.88
CA GLY A 123 -10.73 12.43 5.69
C GLY A 123 -11.39 11.52 4.65
N SER A 124 -12.55 10.91 4.93
CA SER A 124 -13.34 10.16 3.91
C SER A 124 -13.78 11.06 2.78
N PHE A 125 -13.94 10.50 1.58
CA PHE A 125 -14.45 11.23 0.42
C PHE A 125 -15.88 10.82 0.10
N VAL A 126 -16.70 11.82 -0.21
CA VAL A 126 -18.09 11.66 -0.64
C VAL A 126 -18.35 12.54 -1.85
N THR A 127 -18.95 11.99 -2.89
CA THR A 127 -19.42 12.74 -4.05
C THR A 127 -20.94 12.90 -3.95
N PHE A 128 -21.40 14.11 -3.98
CA PHE A 128 -22.81 14.42 -4.09
C PHE A 128 -23.20 14.64 -5.55
N ASP A 129 -24.38 14.16 -5.91
CA ASP A 129 -24.86 14.18 -7.28
C ASP A 129 -26.37 14.40 -7.34
N SER A 130 -26.82 15.28 -8.26
CA SER A 130 -28.23 15.59 -8.53
C SER A 130 -28.95 16.33 -7.40
N PHE A 131 -28.24 17.03 -6.51
CA PHE A 131 -28.84 17.90 -5.51
C PHE A 131 -29.10 19.32 -6.06
N SER A 132 -30.11 19.97 -5.52
CA SER A 132 -30.33 21.40 -5.75
C SER A 132 -29.36 22.23 -4.92
N THR A 133 -29.06 23.43 -5.36
CA THR A 133 -28.26 24.40 -4.58
C THR A 133 -28.97 24.75 -3.25
N ILE A 134 -28.17 24.95 -2.21
CA ILE A 134 -28.64 25.37 -0.89
C ILE A 134 -27.89 26.64 -0.45
N ASP A 135 -28.59 27.69 -0.13
CA ASP A 135 -28.03 28.98 0.28
C ASP A 135 -26.87 29.45 -0.63
N GLY A 136 -27.03 29.26 -1.96
CA GLY A 136 -26.06 29.63 -2.96
C GLY A 136 -24.88 28.64 -3.12
N LEU A 137 -24.88 27.56 -2.36
CA LEU A 137 -23.84 26.51 -2.48
C LEU A 137 -24.27 25.37 -3.42
N ASP A 138 -23.45 25.09 -4.43
CA ASP A 138 -23.60 23.91 -5.26
C ASP A 138 -22.81 22.75 -4.61
N MET A 139 -23.55 21.74 -4.16
CA MET A 139 -22.99 20.57 -3.51
C MET A 139 -22.62 19.45 -4.48
N ASN A 140 -22.93 19.55 -5.79
CA ASN A 140 -22.73 18.48 -6.77
C ASN A 140 -21.26 18.30 -7.18
N LYS A 141 -20.44 17.89 -6.25
CA LYS A 141 -19.01 17.58 -6.42
C LYS A 141 -18.50 16.66 -5.30
N GLU A 142 -17.25 16.29 -5.38
CA GLU A 142 -16.57 15.55 -4.32
C GLU A 142 -16.17 16.47 -3.16
N PHE A 143 -16.38 15.98 -1.96
CA PHE A 143 -15.96 16.61 -0.71
C PHE A 143 -15.20 15.65 0.18
N GLU A 144 -14.23 16.19 0.89
CA GLU A 144 -13.62 15.52 2.03
C GLU A 144 -14.45 15.76 3.29
N VAL A 145 -14.68 14.71 4.06
CA VAL A 145 -15.32 14.78 5.38
C VAL A 145 -14.35 15.43 6.36
N THR A 146 -14.64 16.66 6.75
CA THR A 146 -13.80 17.43 7.67
C THR A 146 -13.87 16.87 9.09
N SER A 147 -15.06 16.50 9.55
CA SER A 147 -15.24 15.87 10.86
C SER A 147 -16.53 15.04 10.90
N VAL A 148 -16.55 14.05 11.76
CA VAL A 148 -17.72 13.21 12.03
C VAL A 148 -18.34 13.67 13.33
N VAL A 149 -19.64 14.05 13.28
CA VAL A 149 -20.40 14.50 14.45
C VAL A 149 -20.88 13.30 15.25
N ASN A 150 -21.49 12.32 14.56
CA ASN A 150 -21.98 11.06 15.14
C ASN A 150 -22.25 10.05 14.00
N THR A 151 -22.85 8.91 14.30
CA THR A 151 -23.18 7.88 13.29
C THR A 151 -24.23 8.29 12.26
N ALA A 152 -24.89 9.44 12.42
CA ALA A 152 -25.96 9.93 11.56
C ALA A 152 -25.63 11.28 10.88
N ALA A 153 -24.49 11.90 11.20
CA ALA A 153 -24.13 13.21 10.65
C ALA A 153 -22.62 13.46 10.63
N TYR A 154 -22.17 14.16 9.60
CA TYR A 154 -20.78 14.61 9.42
C TYR A 154 -20.75 16.01 8.79
N ILE A 155 -19.59 16.65 8.82
CA ILE A 155 -19.36 17.99 8.28
C ILE A 155 -18.43 17.89 7.07
N VAL A 156 -18.79 18.64 6.01
CA VAL A 156 -17.92 18.93 4.88
C VAL A 156 -17.69 20.42 4.78
N THR A 157 -16.56 20.85 4.20
CA THR A 157 -16.24 22.26 4.03
C THR A 157 -16.36 22.65 2.56
N HIS A 158 -17.24 23.59 2.25
CA HIS A 158 -17.38 24.15 0.91
C HIS A 158 -16.40 25.31 0.70
N THR A 159 -15.99 25.56 -0.55
CA THR A 159 -15.11 26.68 -0.89
C THR A 159 -15.79 28.04 -0.81
N GLY A 160 -17.14 28.09 -1.01
CA GLY A 160 -17.98 29.29 -0.85
C GLY A 160 -18.64 29.32 0.53
N THR A 161 -19.07 30.49 0.95
CA THR A 161 -19.85 30.73 2.18
C THR A 161 -21.34 30.67 1.89
N ALA A 162 -22.11 29.96 2.69
CA ALA A 162 -23.56 29.92 2.60
C ALA A 162 -24.17 31.32 2.82
N SER A 163 -25.10 31.73 1.99
CA SER A 163 -25.77 33.03 2.08
C SER A 163 -26.84 33.09 3.19
N GLY A 164 -27.15 31.94 3.80
CA GLY A 164 -28.19 31.82 4.82
C GLY A 164 -27.95 30.64 5.75
N SER A 165 -28.96 30.39 6.60
CA SER A 165 -28.96 29.25 7.52
C SER A 165 -30.24 28.44 7.26
N THR A 166 -30.10 27.31 6.60
CA THR A 166 -31.20 26.43 6.23
C THR A 166 -30.98 25.06 6.90
N SER A 167 -31.98 24.55 7.56
CA SER A 167 -31.98 23.20 8.13
C SER A 167 -32.73 22.25 7.20
N GLY A 168 -32.05 21.21 6.70
CA GLY A 168 -32.68 20.21 5.84
C GLY A 168 -32.99 20.77 4.43
N GLY A 169 -31.96 21.05 3.62
CA GLY A 169 -32.09 21.51 2.25
C GLY A 169 -31.33 20.66 1.23
N GLY A 170 -31.39 21.09 -0.05
CA GLY A 170 -30.67 20.46 -1.17
C GLY A 170 -31.52 19.55 -2.07
N GLY A 171 -32.80 19.36 -1.79
CA GLY A 171 -33.63 18.44 -2.59
C GLY A 171 -33.23 16.97 -2.48
N THR A 172 -33.55 16.18 -3.50
CA THR A 172 -33.23 14.74 -3.54
C THR A 172 -32.08 14.51 -4.51
N GLY A 173 -31.07 13.78 -4.04
CA GLY A 173 -29.90 13.40 -4.83
C GLY A 173 -29.22 12.17 -4.27
N ASN A 174 -28.08 11.80 -4.85
CA ASN A 174 -27.29 10.66 -4.48
C ASN A 174 -26.00 11.06 -3.76
N MET A 175 -25.64 10.31 -2.74
CA MET A 175 -24.37 10.38 -2.03
C MET A 175 -23.56 9.14 -2.36
N LYS A 176 -22.40 9.32 -2.96
CA LYS A 176 -21.49 8.25 -3.36
C LYS A 176 -20.28 8.26 -2.43
N TYR A 177 -20.18 7.28 -1.55
CA TYR A 177 -19.13 7.16 -0.55
C TYR A 177 -17.99 6.30 -1.06
N GLN A 178 -16.79 6.83 -1.12
CA GLN A 178 -15.60 6.04 -1.40
C GLN A 178 -15.24 5.17 -0.20
N ILE A 179 -14.39 4.14 -0.42
CA ILE A 179 -13.79 3.41 0.69
C ILE A 179 -13.07 4.40 1.62
N ASN A 180 -13.08 4.11 2.91
CA ASN A 180 -12.44 5.02 3.87
C ASN A 180 -10.92 5.07 3.65
N PRO A 181 -10.29 6.25 3.82
CA PRO A 181 -8.84 6.36 3.83
C PRO A 181 -8.27 5.53 4.99
N GLY A 182 -7.05 5.07 4.81
CA GLY A 182 -6.28 4.47 5.90
C GLY A 182 -5.35 5.49 6.56
N PRO A 183 -4.69 5.13 7.66
CA PRO A 183 -3.69 5.98 8.26
C PRO A 183 -2.47 6.10 7.35
N GLU A 184 -1.89 7.29 7.31
CA GLU A 184 -0.66 7.55 6.58
C GLU A 184 0.55 6.85 7.24
N PHE A 185 0.53 6.79 8.57
CA PHE A 185 1.58 6.16 9.38
C PHE A 185 0.98 5.12 10.32
N SER A 186 1.78 4.12 10.66
CA SER A 186 1.39 3.14 11.68
C SER A 186 1.28 3.80 13.04
N LEU A 187 0.19 3.50 13.72
CA LEU A 187 -0.07 4.02 15.06
C LEU A 187 0.30 2.94 16.09
N PRO A 188 1.20 3.23 17.06
CA PRO A 188 1.48 2.31 18.15
C PRO A 188 0.23 2.17 19.02
N ALA A 189 -0.47 1.04 18.91
CA ALA A 189 -1.76 0.85 19.58
C ALA A 189 -1.66 0.26 20.97
N PHE A 190 -0.59 -0.45 21.27
CA PHE A 190 -0.40 -1.15 22.54
C PHE A 190 0.94 -0.78 23.16
N GLY A 191 0.95 -0.57 24.46
CA GLY A 191 2.15 -0.31 25.24
C GLY A 191 2.08 0.96 26.10
N TRP A 192 3.09 1.15 26.91
CA TRP A 192 3.26 2.33 27.74
C TRP A 192 3.53 3.56 26.86
N GLY A 193 2.74 4.60 27.02
CA GLY A 193 2.91 5.84 26.25
C GLY A 193 2.18 5.90 24.90
N THR A 194 1.37 4.89 24.57
CA THR A 194 0.53 4.91 23.38
C THR A 194 -0.80 5.57 23.68
N ASP A 195 -1.00 6.80 23.30
CA ASP A 195 -2.17 7.65 23.51
C ASP A 195 -1.97 8.73 24.61
N THR A 196 -2.93 9.63 24.71
CA THR A 196 -2.90 10.72 25.67
C THR A 196 -2.91 10.16 27.09
N TYR A 197 -1.94 10.54 27.89
CA TYR A 197 -1.87 10.18 29.31
C TYR A 197 -3.14 10.64 30.03
N GLY A 198 -3.81 9.72 30.72
CA GLY A 198 -5.05 10.04 31.44
C GLY A 198 -6.33 9.99 30.61
N ALA A 199 -6.29 9.51 29.37
CA ALA A 199 -7.47 9.40 28.48
C ALA A 199 -8.52 8.38 28.96
N SER A 200 -8.19 7.53 29.95
CA SER A 200 -9.09 6.52 30.52
C SER A 200 -8.85 6.34 32.01
N THR A 201 -9.82 5.75 32.71
CA THR A 201 -9.67 5.38 34.13
C THR A 201 -8.72 4.21 34.32
N TRP A 202 -8.06 4.12 35.46
CA TRP A 202 -7.26 2.97 35.85
C TRP A 202 -8.04 1.67 35.69
N ASN A 203 -7.41 0.65 35.07
CA ASN A 203 -8.01 -0.66 34.82
C ASN A 203 -9.11 -0.67 33.74
N THR A 204 -9.26 0.36 32.94
CA THR A 204 -10.13 0.34 31.76
C THR A 204 -9.27 0.16 30.51
N PRO A 205 -9.35 -1.00 29.84
CA PRO A 205 -8.62 -1.17 28.58
C PRO A 205 -9.08 -0.14 27.55
N ARG A 206 -8.15 0.36 26.79
CA ARG A 206 -8.45 1.20 25.63
C ARG A 206 -9.34 0.43 24.63
N SER A 207 -10.33 1.11 24.07
CA SER A 207 -11.11 0.52 22.97
C SER A 207 -10.22 0.32 21.73
N THR A 208 -10.05 -0.92 21.30
CA THR A 208 -9.30 -1.26 20.08
C THR A 208 -10.16 -1.22 18.81
N SER A 209 -11.46 -1.02 18.96
CA SER A 209 -12.42 -1.07 17.84
C SER A 209 -12.26 0.04 16.79
N ASN A 210 -11.53 1.12 17.11
CA ASN A 210 -11.31 2.25 16.22
C ASN A 210 -9.83 2.55 15.98
N VAL A 211 -8.92 1.65 16.38
CA VAL A 211 -7.49 1.85 16.20
C VAL A 211 -7.01 1.03 15.02
N THR A 212 -6.71 1.69 13.93
CA THR A 212 -5.97 1.09 12.82
C THR A 212 -4.50 1.13 13.19
N LEU A 213 -3.88 -0.03 13.32
CA LEU A 213 -2.52 -0.19 13.83
C LEU A 213 -1.45 -0.01 12.75
N GLU A 214 -1.79 -0.36 11.52
CA GLU A 214 -0.86 -0.38 10.38
C GLU A 214 -1.20 0.72 9.39
N ALA A 215 -0.16 1.35 8.82
CA ALA A 215 -0.31 2.30 7.74
C ALA A 215 -1.04 1.65 6.55
N ARG A 216 -1.84 2.43 5.83
CA ARG A 216 -2.48 1.95 4.61
C ARG A 216 -1.41 1.55 3.61
N GLN A 217 -1.47 0.30 3.16
CA GLN A 217 -0.72 -0.22 2.03
C GLN A 217 -1.69 -0.70 0.95
N TRP A 218 -1.21 -0.74 -0.26
CA TRP A 218 -1.88 -1.39 -1.37
C TRP A 218 -1.03 -2.52 -1.90
N SER A 219 -1.68 -3.46 -2.54
CA SER A 219 -1.05 -4.48 -3.37
C SER A 219 -1.72 -4.44 -4.72
N LEU A 220 -0.99 -3.99 -5.74
CA LEU A 220 -1.48 -3.78 -7.09
C LEU A 220 -0.85 -4.79 -8.04
N ASP A 221 -1.68 -5.40 -8.87
CA ASP A 221 -1.24 -6.35 -9.88
C ASP A 221 -2.26 -6.39 -11.03
N ASN A 222 -2.00 -7.14 -12.08
CA ASN A 222 -2.95 -7.27 -13.19
C ASN A 222 -3.26 -8.72 -13.54
N PHE A 223 -4.54 -9.01 -13.80
CA PHE A 223 -5.04 -10.27 -14.32
C PHE A 223 -5.43 -10.08 -15.81
N GLY A 224 -4.48 -10.32 -16.71
CA GLY A 224 -4.61 -9.88 -18.10
C GLY A 224 -4.55 -8.35 -18.18
N GLN A 225 -5.59 -7.71 -18.71
CA GLN A 225 -5.69 -6.24 -18.70
C GLN A 225 -6.36 -5.66 -17.45
N ILE A 226 -7.02 -6.49 -16.65
CA ILE A 226 -7.79 -6.06 -15.50
C ILE A 226 -6.85 -5.80 -14.32
N LEU A 227 -6.89 -4.60 -13.77
CA LEU A 227 -6.17 -4.25 -12.54
C LEU A 227 -6.82 -4.97 -11.35
N ILE A 228 -6.00 -5.57 -10.52
CA ILE A 228 -6.36 -6.13 -9.22
C ILE A 228 -5.74 -5.25 -8.14
N ALA A 229 -6.55 -4.72 -7.24
CA ALA A 229 -6.11 -3.82 -6.18
C ALA A 229 -6.62 -4.28 -4.83
N THR A 230 -5.74 -4.58 -3.90
CA THR A 230 -6.09 -5.01 -2.54
C THR A 230 -5.56 -4.01 -1.53
N ALA A 231 -6.45 -3.48 -0.71
CA ALA A 231 -6.08 -2.61 0.41
C ALA A 231 -5.68 -3.47 1.62
N LEU A 232 -4.60 -3.12 2.30
CA LEU A 232 -4.15 -3.83 3.52
C LEU A 232 -5.29 -3.97 4.53
N ASN A 233 -5.55 -5.19 4.97
CA ASN A 233 -6.66 -5.57 5.87
C ASN A 233 -8.04 -5.11 5.37
N GLY A 234 -8.18 -5.00 4.06
CA GLY A 234 -9.41 -4.61 3.37
C GLY A 234 -9.75 -5.54 2.22
N GLY A 235 -10.80 -5.18 1.47
CA GLY A 235 -11.28 -5.93 0.32
C GLY A 235 -10.38 -5.80 -0.91
N ALA A 236 -10.63 -6.68 -1.86
CA ALA A 236 -10.02 -6.68 -3.17
C ALA A 236 -10.97 -6.08 -4.22
N PHE A 237 -10.40 -5.31 -5.12
CA PHE A 237 -11.11 -4.58 -6.16
C PHE A 237 -10.51 -4.88 -7.53
N GLU A 238 -11.33 -4.79 -8.55
CA GLU A 238 -10.95 -4.90 -9.95
C GLU A 238 -11.33 -3.63 -10.73
N TRP A 239 -10.51 -3.28 -11.69
CA TRP A 239 -10.81 -2.22 -12.64
C TRP A 239 -10.46 -2.71 -14.05
N ASP A 240 -11.44 -2.63 -14.96
CA ASP A 240 -11.28 -3.03 -16.36
C ASP A 240 -11.11 -1.78 -17.24
N PRO A 241 -10.03 -1.67 -18.02
CA PRO A 241 -9.84 -0.57 -18.96
C PRO A 241 -10.98 -0.42 -19.97
N ASP A 242 -11.64 -1.51 -20.36
CA ASP A 242 -12.75 -1.49 -21.32
C ASP A 242 -13.97 -0.72 -20.80
N ASP A 243 -14.11 -0.58 -19.47
CA ASP A 243 -15.17 0.23 -18.85
C ASP A 243 -14.84 1.75 -18.86
N GLY A 244 -13.64 2.12 -19.29
CA GLY A 244 -13.12 3.49 -19.41
C GLY A 244 -12.52 4.03 -18.10
N VAL A 245 -11.58 4.98 -18.25
CA VAL A 245 -10.76 5.54 -17.17
C VAL A 245 -11.54 6.34 -16.11
N THR A 246 -12.77 6.75 -16.42
CA THR A 246 -13.64 7.47 -15.48
C THR A 246 -14.52 6.54 -14.63
N THR A 247 -14.51 5.24 -14.95
CA THR A 247 -15.23 4.21 -14.19
C THR A 247 -14.43 3.83 -12.95
N ARG A 248 -15.10 3.72 -11.82
CA ARG A 248 -14.46 3.36 -10.56
C ARG A 248 -14.27 1.86 -10.45
N ALA A 249 -13.21 1.45 -9.78
CA ALA A 249 -12.96 0.05 -9.45
C ALA A 249 -14.12 -0.53 -8.61
N THR A 250 -14.42 -1.80 -8.81
CA THR A 250 -15.50 -2.55 -8.15
C THR A 250 -14.93 -3.70 -7.33
N ALA A 251 -15.66 -4.15 -6.31
CA ALA A 251 -15.24 -5.30 -5.53
C ALA A 251 -15.25 -6.58 -6.39
N ILE A 252 -14.19 -7.38 -6.28
CA ILE A 252 -14.11 -8.69 -6.94
C ILE A 252 -15.16 -9.61 -6.30
N ALA A 253 -16.00 -10.24 -7.13
CA ALA A 253 -17.05 -11.11 -6.67
C ALA A 253 -16.46 -12.34 -5.92
N ASN A 254 -17.07 -12.68 -4.79
CA ASN A 254 -16.69 -13.82 -3.94
C ASN A 254 -15.24 -13.80 -3.42
N ALA A 255 -14.50 -12.72 -3.63
CA ALA A 255 -13.17 -12.57 -3.06
C ALA A 255 -13.22 -12.35 -1.54
N PRO A 256 -12.13 -12.63 -0.81
CA PRO A 256 -12.00 -12.26 0.59
C PRO A 256 -12.24 -10.77 0.81
N THR A 257 -12.93 -10.43 1.90
CA THR A 257 -13.23 -9.04 2.27
C THR A 257 -12.17 -8.40 3.15
N ALA A 258 -11.22 -9.20 3.65
CA ALA A 258 -10.02 -8.75 4.33
C ALA A 258 -8.82 -9.63 3.95
N SER A 259 -7.75 -8.97 3.49
CA SER A 259 -6.47 -9.61 3.14
C SER A 259 -5.33 -8.62 3.36
N ARG A 260 -4.14 -9.12 3.64
CA ARG A 260 -2.95 -8.25 3.78
C ARG A 260 -2.42 -7.81 2.43
N LEU A 261 -2.32 -8.73 1.49
CA LEU A 261 -1.85 -8.44 0.13
C LEU A 261 -2.44 -9.44 -0.89
N SER A 262 -2.34 -9.09 -2.15
CA SER A 262 -2.67 -9.97 -3.26
C SER A 262 -1.57 -9.97 -4.32
N LEU A 263 -1.51 -11.04 -5.11
CA LEU A 263 -0.60 -11.18 -6.23
C LEU A 263 -1.22 -12.13 -7.26
N VAL A 264 -1.01 -11.86 -8.54
CA VAL A 264 -1.44 -12.78 -9.60
C VAL A 264 -0.30 -13.73 -9.95
N SER A 265 -0.53 -15.02 -9.84
CA SER A 265 0.44 -16.03 -10.26
C SER A 265 0.50 -16.12 -11.78
N THR A 266 1.69 -16.08 -12.34
CA THR A 266 1.95 -16.28 -13.76
C THR A 266 2.96 -17.41 -13.94
N PRO A 267 2.80 -18.33 -14.93
CA PRO A 267 1.86 -18.33 -16.05
C PRO A 267 0.50 -18.98 -15.78
N ASP A 268 0.28 -19.52 -14.59
CA ASP A 268 -0.89 -20.36 -14.23
C ASP A 268 -2.15 -19.55 -13.93
N ARG A 269 -2.04 -18.21 -13.82
CA ARG A 269 -3.13 -17.24 -13.68
C ARG A 269 -4.14 -17.59 -12.58
N HIS A 270 -3.63 -17.61 -11.35
CA HIS A 270 -4.43 -17.61 -10.13
C HIS A 270 -4.26 -16.24 -9.45
N ILE A 271 -5.30 -15.76 -8.79
CA ILE A 271 -5.17 -14.64 -7.85
C ILE A 271 -4.91 -15.22 -6.47
N LEU A 272 -3.84 -14.80 -5.85
CA LEU A 272 -3.42 -15.20 -4.51
C LEU A 272 -3.77 -14.09 -3.53
N PHE A 273 -4.52 -14.39 -2.47
CA PHE A 273 -4.73 -13.53 -1.31
C PHE A 273 -3.96 -14.08 -0.12
N MET A 274 -3.19 -13.24 0.53
CA MET A 274 -2.28 -13.62 1.63
C MET A 274 -2.63 -12.85 2.89
N GLY A 275 -2.54 -13.53 4.06
CA GLY A 275 -3.01 -12.98 5.32
C GLY A 275 -4.51 -12.72 5.29
N THR A 276 -5.29 -13.72 4.90
CA THR A 276 -6.69 -13.57 4.53
C THR A 276 -7.66 -14.31 5.45
N GLU A 277 -8.94 -14.15 5.19
CA GLU A 277 -10.02 -14.75 5.97
C GLU A 277 -10.06 -16.28 5.85
N GLY A 278 -10.25 -16.97 6.94
CA GLY A 278 -10.53 -18.40 6.97
C GLY A 278 -11.92 -18.72 6.36
N THR A 279 -12.91 -17.88 6.65
CA THR A 279 -14.25 -17.92 6.05
C THR A 279 -14.47 -16.61 5.31
N ILE A 280 -14.60 -16.67 3.98
CA ILE A 280 -14.82 -15.49 3.13
C ILE A 280 -16.04 -14.71 3.59
N GLY A 281 -15.90 -13.39 3.72
CA GLY A 281 -16.94 -12.49 4.21
C GLY A 281 -17.02 -12.37 5.74
N ASN A 282 -16.14 -13.03 6.48
CA ASN A 282 -16.05 -12.91 7.93
C ASN A 282 -14.66 -12.45 8.36
N THR A 283 -14.48 -11.14 8.47
CA THR A 283 -13.20 -10.50 8.83
C THR A 283 -12.66 -10.93 10.20
N ASN A 284 -13.52 -11.45 11.09
CA ASN A 284 -13.07 -11.98 12.40
C ASN A 284 -12.31 -13.31 12.28
N THR A 285 -12.33 -13.94 11.10
CA THR A 285 -11.59 -15.17 10.81
C THR A 285 -10.29 -14.92 10.04
N GLN A 286 -9.86 -13.68 9.91
CA GLN A 286 -8.59 -13.35 9.26
C GLN A 286 -7.43 -13.99 10.01
N ASP A 287 -6.60 -14.72 9.28
CA ASP A 287 -5.34 -15.32 9.73
C ASP A 287 -4.21 -14.76 8.88
N ASP A 288 -3.33 -14.00 9.51
CA ASP A 288 -2.23 -13.29 8.84
C ASP A 288 -1.19 -14.22 8.17
N LEU A 289 -1.28 -15.54 8.41
CA LEU A 289 -0.45 -16.57 7.77
C LEU A 289 -1.22 -17.44 6.78
N LEU A 290 -2.52 -17.22 6.59
CA LEU A 290 -3.33 -17.96 5.63
C LEU A 290 -3.16 -17.37 4.23
N LEU A 291 -2.92 -18.26 3.26
CA LEU A 291 -2.86 -17.97 1.84
C LEU A 291 -4.02 -18.65 1.16
N ARG A 292 -4.78 -17.94 0.34
CA ARG A 292 -5.90 -18.44 -0.45
C ARG A 292 -5.67 -18.09 -1.92
N PHE A 293 -6.02 -19.02 -2.81
CA PHE A 293 -5.88 -18.82 -4.24
C PHE A 293 -7.20 -19.10 -4.96
N SER A 294 -7.42 -18.33 -6.05
CA SER A 294 -8.57 -18.51 -6.93
C SER A 294 -8.48 -19.84 -7.69
N SER A 295 -9.55 -20.22 -8.39
CA SER A 295 -9.46 -21.21 -9.46
C SER A 295 -8.59 -20.66 -10.61
N GLN A 296 -7.98 -21.56 -11.36
CA GLN A 296 -7.14 -21.20 -12.50
C GLN A 296 -7.98 -20.46 -13.56
N GLU A 297 -7.45 -19.38 -14.12
CA GLU A 297 -8.10 -18.53 -15.12
C GLU A 297 -9.45 -17.91 -14.66
N ASP A 298 -9.78 -18.01 -13.39
CA ASP A 298 -11.04 -17.51 -12.83
C ASP A 298 -10.78 -16.61 -11.62
N ARG A 299 -11.15 -15.34 -11.75
CA ARG A 299 -10.97 -14.33 -10.69
C ARG A 299 -12.09 -14.27 -9.67
N ASN A 300 -13.16 -15.09 -9.85
CA ASN A 300 -14.36 -15.02 -9.02
C ASN A 300 -14.62 -16.27 -8.16
N THR A 301 -13.78 -17.31 -8.27
CA THR A 301 -13.97 -18.57 -7.57
C THR A 301 -12.82 -18.85 -6.60
N TYR A 302 -13.11 -18.81 -5.29
CA TYR A 302 -12.14 -18.98 -4.20
C TYR A 302 -12.51 -20.10 -3.23
N GLN A 303 -13.68 -20.72 -3.38
CA GLN A 303 -14.10 -21.88 -2.58
C GLN A 303 -13.65 -23.15 -3.29
N PRO A 304 -12.86 -24.02 -2.60
CA PRO A 304 -12.40 -25.26 -3.19
C PRO A 304 -13.56 -26.24 -3.40
N THR A 305 -13.60 -26.86 -4.58
CA THR A 305 -14.51 -27.95 -4.93
C THR A 305 -13.70 -29.08 -5.59
N ALA A 306 -14.35 -30.23 -5.84
CA ALA A 306 -13.70 -31.32 -6.56
C ALA A 306 -13.39 -31.00 -8.04
N GLU A 307 -14.00 -29.95 -8.58
CA GLU A 307 -13.94 -29.61 -10.02
C GLU A 307 -13.08 -28.38 -10.32
N ASN A 308 -12.60 -27.65 -9.29
CA ASN A 308 -11.80 -26.45 -9.47
C ASN A 308 -10.41 -26.57 -8.81
N THR A 309 -9.55 -25.61 -9.07
CA THR A 309 -8.18 -25.54 -8.52
C THR A 309 -8.05 -24.55 -7.36
N ALA A 310 -9.17 -23.93 -6.90
CA ALA A 310 -9.15 -23.04 -5.77
C ALA A 310 -8.74 -23.77 -4.48
N GLY A 311 -8.09 -23.07 -3.59
CA GLY A 311 -7.65 -23.67 -2.34
C GLY A 311 -7.04 -22.69 -1.37
N SER A 312 -6.49 -23.23 -0.29
CA SER A 312 -5.77 -22.44 0.70
C SER A 312 -4.60 -23.23 1.30
N LEU A 313 -3.56 -22.51 1.68
CA LEU A 313 -2.40 -23.03 2.41
C LEU A 313 -2.14 -22.10 3.60
N ARG A 314 -1.51 -22.61 4.64
CA ARG A 314 -1.10 -21.84 5.79
C ARG A 314 0.40 -21.94 6.00
N ILE A 315 1.07 -20.80 6.16
CA ILE A 315 2.47 -20.74 6.55
C ILE A 315 2.57 -21.07 8.04
N ALA A 316 3.56 -21.87 8.41
CA ALA A 316 3.73 -22.32 9.79
C ALA A 316 4.71 -21.47 10.61
N ASP A 317 5.49 -20.59 9.95
CA ASP A 317 6.55 -19.79 10.57
C ASP A 317 6.32 -18.30 10.37
N GLY A 318 6.57 -17.52 11.43
CA GLY A 318 6.28 -16.09 11.48
C GLY A 318 4.97 -15.76 12.17
N SER A 319 4.66 -14.47 12.28
CA SER A 319 3.41 -13.98 12.85
C SER A 319 2.45 -13.43 11.79
N ARG A 320 2.99 -12.95 10.66
CA ARG A 320 2.23 -12.40 9.54
C ARG A 320 2.99 -12.49 8.23
N ILE A 321 2.26 -12.60 7.13
CA ILE A 321 2.81 -12.41 5.78
C ILE A 321 2.96 -10.91 5.54
N VAL A 322 4.15 -10.48 5.08
CA VAL A 322 4.49 -9.07 4.88
C VAL A 322 4.57 -8.73 3.40
N ALA A 323 5.19 -9.58 2.60
CA ALA A 323 5.41 -9.32 1.17
C ALA A 323 5.32 -10.59 0.33
N ALA A 324 5.05 -10.42 -0.94
CA ALA A 324 5.18 -11.47 -1.94
C ALA A 324 5.65 -10.88 -3.27
N GLU A 325 6.51 -11.61 -3.98
CA GLU A 325 7.07 -11.19 -5.26
C GLU A 325 7.30 -12.39 -6.17
N ARG A 326 7.16 -12.18 -7.48
CA ARG A 326 7.45 -13.21 -8.49
C ARG A 326 8.96 -13.32 -8.69
N SER A 327 9.48 -14.56 -8.69
CA SER A 327 10.85 -14.86 -9.01
C SER A 327 10.87 -16.16 -9.84
N ARG A 328 11.83 -16.36 -10.69
CA ARG A 328 12.10 -17.53 -11.58
C ARG A 328 11.20 -18.76 -11.39
N GLY A 329 9.94 -18.70 -11.87
CA GLY A 329 9.00 -19.84 -11.85
C GLY A 329 8.46 -20.20 -10.47
N GLN A 330 8.61 -19.31 -9.49
CA GLN A 330 8.06 -19.42 -8.15
C GLN A 330 7.65 -18.03 -7.64
N ILE A 331 6.84 -18.01 -6.60
CA ILE A 331 6.50 -16.80 -5.87
C ILE A 331 7.23 -16.87 -4.53
N LEU A 332 8.00 -15.85 -4.22
CA LEU A 332 8.63 -15.66 -2.93
C LEU A 332 7.61 -14.99 -2.00
N VAL A 333 7.44 -15.56 -0.82
CA VAL A 333 6.52 -15.05 0.21
C VAL A 333 7.32 -14.84 1.48
N TRP A 334 7.40 -13.60 1.92
CA TRP A 334 8.06 -13.23 3.16
C TRP A 334 7.07 -13.11 4.30
N THR A 335 7.43 -13.70 5.41
CA THR A 335 6.85 -13.34 6.70
C THR A 335 7.72 -12.29 7.39
N ASP A 336 7.34 -11.87 8.56
CA ASP A 336 8.14 -11.00 9.44
C ASP A 336 9.46 -11.66 9.88
N THR A 337 9.61 -12.99 9.76
CA THR A 337 10.78 -13.75 10.23
C THR A 337 11.44 -14.64 9.18
N SER A 338 10.73 -15.06 8.14
CA SER A 338 11.17 -16.12 7.24
C SER A 338 10.80 -15.86 5.78
N LEU A 339 11.46 -16.58 4.88
CA LEU A 339 11.18 -16.60 3.44
C LEU A 339 10.70 -17.98 3.02
N HIS A 340 9.64 -17.99 2.22
CA HIS A 340 9.04 -19.18 1.64
C HIS A 340 8.98 -19.07 0.12
N ALA A 341 9.01 -20.21 -0.56
CA ALA A 341 8.67 -20.32 -1.98
C ALA A 341 7.32 -20.99 -2.13
N LEU A 342 6.46 -20.36 -2.91
CA LEU A 342 5.20 -20.91 -3.39
C LEU A 342 5.37 -21.24 -4.86
N GLN A 343 5.15 -22.50 -5.25
CA GLN A 343 5.32 -22.97 -6.61
C GLN A 343 4.06 -23.68 -7.08
N PHE A 344 3.61 -23.38 -8.29
CA PHE A 344 2.55 -24.14 -8.94
C PHE A 344 3.06 -25.55 -9.27
N ILE A 345 2.38 -26.56 -8.74
CA ILE A 345 2.71 -27.98 -8.92
C ILE A 345 1.61 -28.76 -9.64
N GLY A 346 0.49 -28.10 -9.89
CA GLY A 346 -0.68 -28.68 -10.55
C GLY A 346 -1.51 -29.60 -9.66
N PRO A 347 -2.62 -30.08 -10.19
CA PRO A 347 -3.55 -30.95 -9.47
C PRO A 347 -2.86 -32.23 -8.94
N PRO A 348 -3.26 -32.75 -7.76
CA PRO A 348 -4.40 -32.30 -6.95
C PRO A 348 -4.12 -31.17 -5.95
N PHE A 349 -2.89 -30.74 -5.79
CA PHE A 349 -2.50 -29.81 -4.72
C PHE A 349 -2.43 -28.34 -5.17
N THR A 350 -2.44 -28.07 -6.48
CA THR A 350 -2.33 -26.76 -7.12
C THR A 350 -1.02 -26.06 -6.80
N PHE A 351 -0.77 -25.70 -5.54
CA PHE A 351 0.48 -25.06 -5.08
C PHE A 351 1.21 -25.88 -4.01
N GLY A 352 2.53 -25.87 -4.08
CA GLY A 352 3.44 -26.37 -3.05
C GLY A 352 4.13 -25.21 -2.34
N LEU A 353 4.21 -25.29 -1.02
CA LEU A 353 4.88 -24.30 -0.16
C LEU A 353 6.15 -24.90 0.44
N ARG A 354 7.27 -24.20 0.35
CA ARG A 354 8.55 -24.61 0.90
C ARG A 354 9.27 -23.46 1.58
N GLN A 355 9.75 -23.64 2.78
CA GLN A 355 10.59 -22.67 3.47
C GLN A 355 11.99 -22.63 2.84
N LEU A 356 12.51 -21.44 2.59
CA LEU A 356 13.82 -21.18 1.99
C LEU A 356 14.83 -20.65 3.00
N GLY A 357 14.38 -19.90 4.01
CA GLY A 357 15.23 -19.29 5.02
C GLY A 357 14.47 -18.89 6.28
N GLN A 358 15.22 -18.78 7.37
CA GLN A 358 14.76 -18.29 8.67
C GLN A 358 15.58 -17.08 9.09
N ASN A 359 15.05 -16.23 9.97
CA ASN A 359 15.67 -14.99 10.43
C ASN A 359 16.09 -14.07 9.26
N CYS A 360 15.28 -14.06 8.21
CA CYS A 360 15.49 -13.28 6.99
C CYS A 360 14.18 -12.64 6.50
N GLY A 361 13.29 -12.28 7.42
CA GLY A 361 12.04 -11.59 7.12
C GLY A 361 12.27 -10.27 6.39
N ILE A 362 11.21 -9.65 5.92
CA ILE A 362 11.24 -8.37 5.22
C ILE A 362 10.62 -7.26 6.09
N VAL A 363 11.15 -6.04 6.00
CA VAL A 363 10.71 -4.92 6.83
C VAL A 363 9.37 -4.33 6.40
N GLY A 364 9.07 -4.34 5.11
CA GLY A 364 7.84 -3.80 4.53
C GLY A 364 7.46 -4.48 3.22
N SER A 365 6.22 -4.30 2.78
CA SER A 365 5.65 -5.00 1.63
C SER A 365 6.37 -4.72 0.30
N HIS A 366 7.00 -3.56 0.19
CA HIS A 366 7.72 -3.14 -1.02
C HIS A 366 9.23 -2.99 -0.79
N ALA A 367 9.77 -3.49 0.33
CA ALA A 367 11.19 -3.39 0.67
C ALA A 367 12.08 -4.41 -0.05
N GLY A 368 11.54 -5.16 -1.01
CA GLY A 368 12.22 -6.13 -1.87
C GLY A 368 12.10 -5.81 -3.35
N VAL A 369 13.01 -6.35 -4.15
CA VAL A 369 12.99 -6.25 -5.62
C VAL A 369 13.67 -7.46 -6.24
N ASP A 370 13.02 -8.09 -7.23
CA ASP A 370 13.61 -9.17 -8.05
C ASP A 370 14.25 -8.57 -9.32
N ILE A 371 15.49 -8.95 -9.58
CA ILE A 371 16.21 -8.55 -10.78
C ILE A 371 16.75 -9.80 -11.45
N ASN A 372 16.15 -10.16 -12.58
CA ASN A 372 16.54 -11.33 -13.37
C ASN A 372 16.54 -12.64 -12.56
N GLY A 373 15.64 -12.75 -11.57
CA GLY A 373 15.46 -13.90 -10.71
C GLY A 373 16.48 -14.01 -9.59
N VAL A 374 17.09 -12.91 -9.22
CA VAL A 374 17.78 -12.71 -7.94
C VAL A 374 17.00 -11.67 -7.17
N SER A 375 16.45 -12.05 -6.03
CA SER A 375 15.67 -11.15 -5.21
C SER A 375 16.53 -10.54 -4.11
N TYR A 376 16.40 -9.25 -3.88
CA TYR A 376 17.11 -8.49 -2.87
C TYR A 376 16.11 -7.80 -1.95
N TRP A 377 16.32 -7.81 -0.64
CA TRP A 377 15.39 -7.16 0.28
C TRP A 377 16.08 -6.61 1.52
N MET A 378 15.42 -5.62 2.12
CA MET A 378 15.76 -5.04 3.40
C MET A 378 14.98 -5.76 4.50
N SER A 379 15.69 -6.31 5.47
CA SER A 379 15.13 -6.88 6.69
C SER A 379 15.10 -5.84 7.82
N GLN A 380 14.79 -6.25 9.04
CA GLN A 380 14.75 -5.37 10.20
C GLN A 380 16.13 -4.91 10.68
N ASP A 381 17.19 -5.69 10.36
CA ASP A 381 18.55 -5.47 10.84
C ASP A 381 19.65 -5.67 9.78
N SER A 382 19.29 -6.11 8.59
CA SER A 382 20.24 -6.51 7.56
C SER A 382 19.64 -6.46 6.17
N PHE A 383 20.49 -6.56 5.15
CA PHE A 383 20.09 -6.79 3.78
C PHE A 383 20.37 -8.24 3.37
N PHE A 384 19.47 -8.82 2.60
CA PHE A 384 19.57 -10.19 2.12
C PHE A 384 19.41 -10.25 0.61
N LEU A 385 19.87 -11.35 0.03
CA LEU A 385 19.61 -11.75 -1.35
C LEU A 385 19.24 -13.24 -1.42
N PHE A 386 18.49 -13.58 -2.46
CA PHE A 386 18.15 -14.95 -2.83
C PHE A 386 18.51 -15.18 -4.31
N ASP A 387 19.46 -16.08 -4.56
CA ASP A 387 19.89 -16.52 -5.88
C ASP A 387 19.70 -18.04 -6.09
N GLY A 388 18.82 -18.64 -5.27
CA GLY A 388 18.65 -20.10 -5.08
C GLY A 388 18.96 -20.50 -3.64
N SER A 389 19.65 -19.65 -2.89
CA SER A 389 19.87 -19.74 -1.44
C SER A 389 19.83 -18.37 -0.81
N VAL A 390 19.34 -18.28 0.43
CA VAL A 390 19.31 -17.02 1.19
C VAL A 390 20.71 -16.69 1.68
N LYS A 391 21.18 -15.49 1.39
CA LYS A 391 22.51 -14.99 1.82
C LYS A 391 22.37 -13.58 2.37
N LYS A 392 23.11 -13.28 3.42
CA LYS A 392 23.25 -11.90 3.88
C LYS A 392 24.09 -11.11 2.87
N LEU A 393 23.61 -9.93 2.48
CA LEU A 393 24.32 -9.01 1.58
C LEU A 393 25.34 -8.21 2.41
N PRO A 394 26.65 -8.27 2.10
CA PRO A 394 27.64 -7.46 2.80
C PRO A 394 27.34 -5.96 2.58
N CYS A 395 27.19 -5.22 3.67
CA CYS A 395 26.88 -3.80 3.63
C CYS A 395 27.82 -3.03 4.56
N THR A 396 28.51 -2.03 4.03
CA THR A 396 29.46 -1.19 4.79
C THR A 396 28.82 0.04 5.42
N VAL A 397 27.48 0.16 5.34
CA VAL A 397 26.67 1.20 5.95
C VAL A 397 25.52 0.60 6.79
N GLU A 398 25.55 -0.69 7.07
CA GLU A 398 24.49 -1.45 7.73
C GLU A 398 24.13 -0.85 9.11
N GLN A 399 25.14 -0.69 9.99
CA GLN A 399 24.91 -0.12 11.31
C GLN A 399 24.41 1.32 11.25
N PHE A 400 24.91 2.11 10.31
CA PHE A 400 24.47 3.49 10.14
C PHE A 400 22.98 3.55 9.76
N ILE A 401 22.52 2.68 8.87
CA ILE A 401 21.13 2.63 8.42
C ILE A 401 20.23 2.15 9.57
N PHE A 402 20.50 0.98 10.13
CA PHE A 402 19.61 0.35 11.11
C PHE A 402 19.61 1.03 12.49
N ASN A 403 20.65 1.76 12.85
CA ASN A 403 20.64 2.62 14.04
C ASN A 403 19.87 3.95 13.82
N ASN A 404 19.57 4.30 12.57
CA ASN A 404 18.94 5.57 12.22
C ASN A 404 17.58 5.42 11.53
N ILE A 405 17.07 4.21 11.37
CA ILE A 405 15.75 3.96 10.81
C ILE A 405 14.65 4.32 11.81
N ASN A 406 13.55 4.91 11.34
CA ASN A 406 12.34 5.05 12.14
C ASN A 406 11.59 3.72 12.16
N VAL A 407 11.68 2.99 13.26
CA VAL A 407 11.09 1.65 13.40
C VAL A 407 9.57 1.66 13.21
N THR A 408 8.88 2.73 13.63
CA THR A 408 7.41 2.85 13.49
C THR A 408 6.97 3.00 12.04
N GLY A 409 7.79 3.65 11.20
CA GLY A 409 7.51 3.87 9.78
C GLY A 409 8.26 2.92 8.85
N ALA A 410 9.08 2.01 9.38
CA ALA A 410 9.96 1.16 8.57
C ALA A 410 9.20 0.26 7.58
N GLU A 411 7.96 -0.09 7.86
CA GLU A 411 7.09 -0.87 6.96
C GLU A 411 6.74 -0.13 5.65
N ASN A 412 6.92 1.20 5.61
CA ASN A 412 6.77 2.01 4.39
C ASN A 412 8.03 2.02 3.52
N ALA A 413 9.13 1.39 3.95
CA ALA A 413 10.33 1.29 3.14
C ALA A 413 10.04 0.58 1.82
N PHE A 414 10.63 1.07 0.74
CA PHE A 414 10.51 0.45 -0.57
C PHE A 414 11.84 0.38 -1.31
N ALA A 415 11.94 -0.59 -2.19
CA ALA A 415 13.10 -0.82 -3.06
C ALA A 415 12.75 -0.48 -4.51
N GLY A 416 13.74 -0.02 -5.25
CA GLY A 416 13.63 0.23 -6.69
C GLY A 416 14.88 -0.17 -7.44
N HIS A 417 14.71 -0.69 -8.65
CA HIS A 417 15.81 -1.02 -9.55
C HIS A 417 15.99 0.08 -10.60
N ASN A 418 17.20 0.61 -10.67
CA ASN A 418 17.60 1.52 -11.74
C ASN A 418 18.43 0.75 -12.78
N GLY A 419 17.77 0.34 -13.87
CA GLY A 419 18.39 -0.47 -14.91
C GLY A 419 19.50 0.25 -15.69
N GLU A 420 19.48 1.59 -15.78
CA GLU A 420 20.51 2.36 -16.49
C GLU A 420 21.89 2.23 -15.81
N PHE A 421 21.91 2.21 -14.47
CA PHE A 421 23.13 2.13 -13.69
C PHE A 421 23.32 0.79 -13.01
N ASN A 422 22.40 -0.16 -13.21
CA ASN A 422 22.39 -1.48 -12.58
C ASN A 422 22.56 -1.38 -11.06
N GLU A 423 21.72 -0.55 -10.43
CA GLU A 423 21.74 -0.30 -8.99
C GLU A 423 20.36 -0.55 -8.37
N ILE A 424 20.36 -0.94 -7.10
CA ILE A 424 19.16 -1.07 -6.27
C ILE A 424 19.19 0.08 -5.27
N MET A 425 18.07 0.76 -5.12
CA MET A 425 17.89 1.84 -4.18
C MET A 425 16.82 1.44 -3.17
N TRP A 426 17.13 1.61 -1.88
CA TRP A 426 16.15 1.51 -0.80
C TRP A 426 15.86 2.90 -0.26
N PHE A 427 14.58 3.20 -0.17
CA PHE A 427 14.07 4.42 0.43
C PHE A 427 13.39 4.05 1.75
N TYR A 428 13.79 4.71 2.84
CA TYR A 428 13.31 4.37 4.17
C TYR A 428 13.17 5.62 5.06
N PRO A 429 12.24 5.64 6.03
CA PRO A 429 12.10 6.77 6.95
C PRO A 429 13.22 6.76 7.99
N ARG A 430 13.83 7.93 8.24
CA ARG A 430 14.88 8.12 9.24
C ARG A 430 14.29 8.45 10.60
N THR A 431 15.03 8.16 11.66
CA THR A 431 14.68 8.57 13.03
C THR A 431 14.38 10.07 13.09
N GLY A 432 13.21 10.42 13.66
CA GLY A 432 12.73 11.80 13.74
C GLY A 432 12.05 12.32 12.47
N SER A 433 11.87 11.47 11.46
CA SER A 433 11.09 11.76 10.25
C SER A 433 10.16 10.60 9.95
N ASP A 434 8.91 10.89 9.65
CA ASP A 434 7.96 9.91 9.14
C ASP A 434 7.96 9.89 7.60
N GLN A 435 8.65 10.83 6.97
CA GLN A 435 8.81 10.88 5.52
C GLN A 435 9.93 9.94 5.06
N ILE A 436 9.71 9.29 3.93
CA ILE A 436 10.70 8.46 3.27
C ILE A 436 11.71 9.36 2.57
N ASN A 437 12.98 9.12 2.83
CA ASN A 437 14.10 9.90 2.28
C ASN A 437 15.03 9.02 1.46
#